data_a451a707ea28bace2a36c57d661a8c00
#
_entry.id   a451a707ea28bace2a36c57d661a8c00
#
_cell.length_a   1.000
_cell.length_b   1.000
_cell.length_c   1.000
_cell.angle_alpha   90.00
_cell.angle_beta   90.00
_cell.angle_gamma   90.00
#
_symmetry.space_group_name_H-M   'P 1'
#
loop_
_entity.id
_entity.type
_entity.pdbx_description
1 polymer ?
#
loop_
_entity_poly.entity_id
_entity_poly.type
_entity_poly.pdbx_seq_one_letter_code
_entity_poly.pdbx_strand_id
1 'polypeptide(L)'
;GFIYCQGRLGPGKFNELLFRRYKIKMKEGKHVFLLPDEMKRLEELSLINRNMHFQHTLDAFLFCCYTGLRYSDFTNLTEKNIVKIDRELWLIFNSVKTGIEVKLPLNLLFGGKALNILTKYQNKWNTFFSLKSNSNINKELIRIGKLANIDKHFSFHTARHTNATLLIYKGANITTVQKLLGHKNLTTTQIYGEVMGSTIVRDLKKCQKGKD
;
A
#
# COMPACT_ATOMS: atom_id res chain seq x y z
N GLY A 1 0.25 -42.06 16.12
CA GLY A 1 1.68 -42.24 16.19
C GLY A 1 2.39 -40.95 15.78
N PHE A 2 2.96 -40.24 16.76
CA PHE A 2 3.81 -39.07 16.48
C PHE A 2 5.18 -39.59 16.06
N ILE A 3 5.63 -39.23 14.85
CA ILE A 3 7.00 -39.47 14.41
C ILE A 3 7.81 -38.20 14.68
N TYR A 4 8.71 -38.27 15.65
CA TYR A 4 9.77 -37.31 15.90
C TYR A 4 10.82 -37.43 14.81
N CYS A 5 10.96 -36.45 13.93
CA CYS A 5 12.15 -36.27 13.11
C CYS A 5 13.06 -35.22 13.76
N GLN A 6 14.06 -35.70 14.51
CA GLN A 6 15.21 -34.90 14.91
C GLN A 6 16.14 -34.69 13.73
N GLY A 7 16.09 -33.52 13.12
CA GLY A 7 17.10 -33.02 12.21
C GLY A 7 17.46 -31.60 12.64
N ARG A 8 18.67 -31.42 13.21
CA ARG A 8 19.21 -30.10 13.60
C ARG A 8 19.42 -29.25 12.34
N LEU A 9 18.45 -28.40 12.04
CA LEU A 9 18.64 -27.29 11.09
C LEU A 9 18.80 -26.01 11.93
N GLY A 10 19.92 -25.29 11.70
CA GLY A 10 20.22 -24.05 12.40
C GLY A 10 19.13 -22.96 12.19
N PRO A 11 19.02 -21.98 13.09
CA PRO A 11 17.88 -21.06 13.19
C PRO A 11 17.62 -20.19 11.95
N GLY A 12 18.56 -20.07 11.01
CA GLY A 12 18.39 -19.30 9.77
C GLY A 12 17.66 -20.06 8.65
N LYS A 13 17.85 -21.38 8.53
CA LYS A 13 17.22 -22.18 7.46
C LYS A 13 15.76 -22.55 7.72
N PHE A 14 15.33 -22.54 8.99
CA PHE A 14 13.94 -22.84 9.36
C PHE A 14 12.96 -21.73 8.93
N ASN A 15 13.42 -20.51 8.88
CA ASN A 15 12.60 -19.38 8.44
C ASN A 15 12.37 -19.36 6.92
N GLU A 16 13.37 -19.67 6.10
CA GLU A 16 13.21 -19.70 4.63
C GLU A 16 12.31 -20.83 4.14
N LEU A 17 12.34 -22.01 4.77
CA LEU A 17 11.50 -23.15 4.39
C LEU A 17 10.03 -22.97 4.75
N LEU A 18 9.72 -22.31 5.87
CA LEU A 18 8.35 -21.98 6.26
C LEU A 18 7.71 -20.97 5.30
N PHE A 19 8.47 -20.00 4.81
CA PHE A 19 7.94 -19.00 3.86
C PHE A 19 7.79 -19.56 2.43
N ARG A 20 8.59 -20.55 2.01
CA ARG A 20 8.46 -21.20 0.69
C ARG A 20 7.26 -22.16 0.59
N ARG A 21 6.78 -22.75 1.69
CA ARG A 21 5.67 -23.71 1.69
C ARG A 21 4.30 -23.12 1.97
N TYR A 22 4.20 -21.94 2.54
CA TYR A 22 2.94 -21.22 2.64
C TYR A 22 2.70 -20.43 1.36
N LYS A 23 2.21 -21.10 0.30
CA LYS A 23 1.35 -20.42 -0.65
C LYS A 23 0.16 -19.93 0.17
N ILE A 24 0.14 -18.63 0.45
CA ILE A 24 -0.98 -17.97 1.11
C ILE A 24 -2.18 -18.26 0.20
N LYS A 25 -2.98 -19.28 0.55
CA LYS A 25 -4.33 -19.44 -0.01
C LYS A 25 -5.11 -18.28 0.57
N MET A 26 -5.08 -17.16 -0.15
CA MET A 26 -5.93 -16.03 0.15
C MET A 26 -7.36 -16.52 -0.07
N LYS A 27 -8.14 -16.65 1.02
CA LYS A 27 -9.58 -16.61 0.90
C LYS A 27 -9.88 -15.34 0.15
N GLU A 28 -10.57 -15.47 -0.99
CA GLU A 28 -11.06 -14.33 -1.76
C GLU A 28 -11.91 -13.46 -0.82
N GLY A 29 -11.25 -12.52 -0.16
CA GLY A 29 -11.91 -11.47 0.57
C GLY A 29 -12.57 -10.55 -0.45
N LYS A 30 -13.69 -9.94 -0.11
CA LYS A 30 -14.46 -9.02 -0.96
C LYS A 30 -13.66 -7.83 -1.53
N HIS A 31 -12.36 -7.72 -1.24
CA HIS A 31 -11.52 -6.56 -1.58
C HIS A 31 -10.27 -6.99 -2.33
N VAL A 32 -10.15 -6.55 -3.57
CA VAL A 32 -8.97 -6.73 -4.40
C VAL A 32 -7.85 -5.83 -3.88
N PHE A 33 -6.64 -6.38 -3.69
CA PHE A 33 -5.41 -5.64 -3.40
C PHE A 33 -4.24 -6.26 -4.17
N LEU A 34 -3.15 -5.53 -4.27
CA LEU A 34 -1.95 -5.96 -4.96
C LEU A 34 -0.97 -6.60 -3.99
N LEU A 35 -0.38 -7.71 -4.41
CA LEU A 35 0.68 -8.40 -3.69
C LEU A 35 2.02 -7.64 -3.84
N PRO A 36 3.00 -7.88 -2.95
CA PRO A 36 4.32 -7.25 -3.06
C PRO A 36 4.97 -7.43 -4.44
N ASP A 37 4.87 -8.62 -5.03
CA ASP A 37 5.45 -8.91 -6.36
C ASP A 37 4.71 -8.17 -7.49
N GLU A 38 3.39 -7.98 -7.36
CA GLU A 38 2.60 -7.19 -8.30
C GLU A 38 2.93 -5.70 -8.19
N MET A 39 3.10 -5.20 -6.95
CA MET A 39 3.58 -3.85 -6.71
C MET A 39 4.95 -3.62 -7.33
N LYS A 40 5.87 -4.57 -7.16
CA LYS A 40 7.21 -4.49 -7.76
C LYS A 40 7.14 -4.42 -9.28
N ARG A 41 6.30 -5.23 -9.93
CA ARG A 41 6.11 -5.18 -11.39
C ARG A 41 5.57 -3.83 -11.87
N LEU A 42 4.68 -3.18 -11.10
CA LEU A 42 4.22 -1.84 -11.42
C LEU A 42 5.30 -0.77 -11.21
N GLU A 43 6.11 -0.90 -10.16
CA GLU A 43 7.23 0.00 -9.87
C GLU A 43 8.31 -0.04 -10.97
N GLU A 44 8.58 -1.24 -11.48
CA GLU A 44 9.60 -1.51 -12.51
C GLU A 44 9.07 -1.34 -13.93
N LEU A 45 7.76 -1.09 -14.09
CA LEU A 45 7.14 -0.96 -15.40
C LEU A 45 7.68 0.25 -16.16
N SER A 46 8.41 -0.02 -17.23
CA SER A 46 8.88 1.02 -18.15
C SER A 46 7.82 1.30 -19.20
N LEU A 47 7.23 2.48 -19.13
CA LEU A 47 6.26 2.97 -20.10
C LEU A 47 7.02 3.74 -21.21
N ILE A 48 7.12 3.14 -22.39
CA ILE A 48 7.82 3.71 -23.54
C ILE A 48 6.86 3.95 -24.72
N ASN A 49 7.24 4.84 -25.62
CA ASN A 49 6.52 5.11 -26.87
C ASN A 49 5.03 5.45 -26.63
N ARG A 50 4.12 4.68 -27.25
CA ARG A 50 2.66 4.91 -27.20
C ARG A 50 2.07 4.81 -25.79
N ASN A 51 2.78 4.22 -24.81
CA ASN A 51 2.29 4.01 -23.47
C ASN A 51 2.72 5.13 -22.48
N MET A 52 3.56 6.07 -22.90
CA MET A 52 4.04 7.16 -22.01
C MET A 52 2.90 8.00 -21.41
N HIS A 53 1.77 8.11 -22.10
CA HIS A 53 0.61 8.86 -21.60
C HIS A 53 -0.03 8.23 -20.35
N PHE A 54 0.29 6.97 -20.03
CA PHE A 54 -0.14 6.31 -18.78
C PHE A 54 0.75 6.62 -17.57
N GLN A 55 1.91 7.27 -17.77
CA GLN A 55 2.87 7.51 -16.70
C GLN A 55 2.27 8.27 -15.51
N HIS A 56 1.50 9.32 -15.80
CA HIS A 56 0.82 10.10 -14.77
C HIS A 56 -0.18 9.25 -13.96
N THR A 57 -0.96 8.41 -14.63
CA THR A 57 -1.92 7.49 -13.98
C THR A 57 -1.21 6.45 -13.14
N LEU A 58 -0.11 5.89 -13.64
CA LEU A 58 0.71 4.92 -12.90
C LEU A 58 1.34 5.55 -11.65
N ASP A 59 1.97 6.71 -11.80
CA ASP A 59 2.59 7.43 -10.68
C ASP A 59 1.55 7.83 -9.63
N ALA A 60 0.37 8.32 -10.02
CA ALA A 60 -0.72 8.66 -9.11
C ALA A 60 -1.28 7.41 -8.38
N PHE A 61 -1.42 6.30 -9.09
CA PHE A 61 -1.86 5.03 -8.51
C PHE A 61 -0.85 4.49 -7.49
N LEU A 62 0.44 4.44 -7.85
CA LEU A 62 1.51 4.03 -6.94
C LEU A 62 1.61 4.96 -5.72
N PHE A 63 1.49 6.28 -5.93
CA PHE A 63 1.44 7.23 -4.83
C PHE A 63 0.31 6.91 -3.86
N CYS A 64 -0.88 6.59 -4.37
CA CYS A 64 -2.02 6.18 -3.55
C CYS A 64 -1.83 4.80 -2.90
N CYS A 65 -1.09 3.88 -3.52
CA CYS A 65 -0.68 2.62 -2.87
C CYS A 65 0.22 2.86 -1.66
N TYR A 66 1.05 3.91 -1.67
CA TYR A 66 1.92 4.24 -0.54
C TYR A 66 1.30 5.17 0.50
N THR A 67 0.28 5.95 0.13
CA THR A 67 -0.36 6.93 1.02
C THR A 67 -1.73 6.51 1.51
N GLY A 68 -2.40 5.58 0.82
CA GLY A 68 -3.75 5.14 1.14
C GLY A 68 -4.86 6.13 0.76
N LEU A 69 -4.56 7.15 -0.04
CA LEU A 69 -5.54 8.15 -0.48
C LEU A 69 -6.67 7.54 -1.30
N ARG A 70 -7.87 8.09 -1.15
CA ARG A 70 -8.97 7.88 -2.09
C ARG A 70 -8.76 8.74 -3.32
N TYR A 71 -9.40 8.38 -4.43
CA TYR A 71 -9.41 9.21 -5.64
C TYR A 71 -9.87 10.65 -5.32
N SER A 72 -10.98 10.81 -4.59
CA SER A 72 -11.49 12.14 -4.21
C SER A 72 -10.53 12.92 -3.31
N ASP A 73 -9.83 12.24 -2.38
CA ASP A 73 -8.85 12.90 -1.54
C ASP A 73 -7.66 13.36 -2.41
N PHE A 74 -7.14 12.49 -3.28
CA PHE A 74 -6.01 12.80 -4.16
C PHE A 74 -6.29 13.99 -5.09
N THR A 75 -7.46 14.01 -5.75
CA THR A 75 -7.82 15.07 -6.71
C THR A 75 -8.17 16.41 -6.07
N ASN A 76 -8.38 16.44 -4.76
CA ASN A 76 -8.60 17.68 -4.00
C ASN A 76 -7.34 18.22 -3.33
N LEU A 77 -6.20 17.53 -3.46
CA LEU A 77 -4.93 18.02 -2.96
C LEU A 77 -4.40 19.17 -3.81
N THR A 78 -3.68 20.04 -3.12
CA THR A 78 -2.89 21.13 -3.70
C THR A 78 -1.52 21.14 -3.04
N GLU A 79 -0.60 21.95 -3.55
CA GLU A 79 0.71 22.11 -2.92
C GLU A 79 0.62 22.60 -1.47
N LYS A 80 -0.47 23.32 -1.08
CA LYS A 80 -0.71 23.79 0.29
C LYS A 80 -0.85 22.65 1.30
N ASN A 81 -1.18 21.45 0.84
CA ASN A 81 -1.30 20.26 1.66
C ASN A 81 0.06 19.60 1.98
N ILE A 82 1.13 20.03 1.30
CA ILE A 82 2.49 19.53 1.50
C ILE A 82 3.19 20.47 2.45
N VAL A 83 3.42 20.03 3.67
CA VAL A 83 3.97 20.84 4.76
C VAL A 83 5.29 20.24 5.23
N LYS A 84 6.30 21.08 5.44
CA LYS A 84 7.57 20.66 6.03
C LYS A 84 7.52 20.87 7.54
N ILE A 85 7.68 19.79 8.31
CA ILE A 85 7.75 19.80 9.78
C ILE A 85 9.04 19.07 10.17
N ASP A 86 9.90 19.71 10.95
CA ASP A 86 11.15 19.12 11.49
C ASP A 86 12.01 18.37 10.45
N ARG A 87 12.21 18.96 9.27
CA ARG A 87 12.93 18.41 8.11
C ARG A 87 12.18 17.29 7.35
N GLU A 88 11.00 16.84 7.82
CA GLU A 88 10.17 15.82 7.19
C GLU A 88 9.07 16.47 6.34
N LEU A 89 8.76 15.86 5.20
CA LEU A 89 7.62 16.29 4.39
C LEU A 89 6.37 15.51 4.81
N TRP A 90 5.35 16.27 5.15
CA TRP A 90 4.04 15.75 5.55
C TRP A 90 2.99 16.12 4.52
N LEU A 91 2.08 15.21 4.27
CA LEU A 91 0.85 15.48 3.55
C LEU A 91 -0.28 15.61 4.57
N ILE A 92 -0.86 16.81 4.68
CA ILE A 92 -1.92 17.12 5.67
C ILE A 92 -3.17 17.59 4.94
N PHE A 93 -4.28 16.91 5.16
CA PHE A 93 -5.56 17.24 4.51
C PHE A 93 -6.74 16.71 5.31
N ASN A 94 -7.94 17.27 5.07
CA ASN A 94 -9.19 16.73 5.56
C ASN A 94 -9.78 15.79 4.51
N SER A 95 -10.04 14.51 4.89
CA SER A 95 -10.65 13.55 3.97
C SER A 95 -12.02 14.03 3.50
N VAL A 96 -12.21 14.10 2.18
CA VAL A 96 -13.46 14.57 1.55
C VAL A 96 -14.66 13.75 2.02
N LYS A 97 -14.50 12.43 2.17
CA LYS A 97 -15.61 11.54 2.56
C LYS A 97 -15.93 11.59 4.05
N THR A 98 -14.95 11.78 4.92
CA THR A 98 -15.12 11.59 6.37
C THR A 98 -14.97 12.88 7.17
N GLY A 99 -14.38 13.93 6.60
CA GLY A 99 -14.01 15.16 7.28
C GLY A 99 -12.87 15.02 8.28
N ILE A 100 -12.29 13.82 8.43
CA ILE A 100 -11.21 13.56 9.37
C ILE A 100 -9.91 14.14 8.82
N GLU A 101 -9.16 14.85 9.67
CA GLU A 101 -7.80 15.28 9.36
C GLU A 101 -6.89 14.07 9.28
N VAL A 102 -6.15 13.97 8.17
CA VAL A 102 -5.17 12.92 7.90
C VAL A 102 -3.80 13.56 7.79
N LYS A 103 -2.82 13.00 8.52
CA LYS A 103 -1.41 13.44 8.53
C LYS A 103 -0.52 12.27 8.12
N LEU A 104 0.15 12.41 6.99
CA LEU A 104 0.98 11.35 6.39
C LEU A 104 2.45 11.79 6.33
N PRO A 105 3.36 11.17 7.10
CA PRO A 105 4.79 11.43 7.02
C PRO A 105 5.36 10.76 5.77
N LEU A 106 5.54 11.51 4.68
CA LEU A 106 5.89 10.95 3.37
C LEU A 106 7.25 10.27 3.35
N ASN A 107 8.19 10.72 4.17
CA ASN A 107 9.53 10.15 4.28
C ASN A 107 9.50 8.73 4.90
N LEU A 108 8.57 8.47 5.83
CA LEU A 108 8.52 7.21 6.57
C LEU A 108 7.67 6.14 5.89
N LEU A 109 6.65 6.57 5.12
CA LEU A 109 5.75 5.64 4.45
C LEU A 109 6.49 4.85 3.37
N PHE A 110 6.53 3.54 3.53
CA PHE A 110 7.16 2.60 2.60
C PHE A 110 8.60 2.99 2.20
N GLY A 111 9.37 3.53 3.15
CA GLY A 111 10.74 3.97 2.90
C GLY A 111 10.84 5.18 1.95
N GLY A 112 9.87 6.09 2.03
CA GLY A 112 9.86 7.32 1.23
C GLY A 112 9.44 7.16 -0.23
N LYS A 113 8.87 6.00 -0.63
CA LYS A 113 8.45 5.76 -2.02
C LYS A 113 7.43 6.78 -2.53
N ALA A 114 6.50 7.23 -1.67
CA ALA A 114 5.57 8.30 -2.01
C ALA A 114 6.30 9.62 -2.27
N LEU A 115 7.27 9.96 -1.43
CA LEU A 115 8.09 11.15 -1.60
C LEU A 115 8.88 11.11 -2.91
N ASN A 116 9.49 9.97 -3.26
CA ASN A 116 10.22 9.81 -4.51
C ASN A 116 9.35 10.09 -5.75
N ILE A 117 8.08 9.64 -5.72
CA ILE A 117 7.13 9.96 -6.79
C ILE A 117 6.83 11.47 -6.80
N LEU A 118 6.54 12.06 -5.65
CA LEU A 118 6.21 13.48 -5.55
C LEU A 118 7.36 14.38 -6.04
N THR A 119 8.61 13.98 -5.81
CA THR A 119 9.81 14.69 -6.26
C THR A 119 9.91 14.76 -7.78
N LYS A 120 9.44 13.74 -8.52
CA LYS A 120 9.37 13.78 -9.99
C LYS A 120 8.50 14.95 -10.50
N TYR A 121 7.54 15.40 -9.69
CA TYR A 121 6.58 16.45 -10.01
C TYR A 121 6.86 17.74 -9.25
N GLN A 122 8.09 17.95 -8.77
CA GLN A 122 8.48 19.18 -8.07
C GLN A 122 8.15 20.40 -8.94
N ASN A 123 7.56 21.42 -8.33
CA ASN A 123 7.03 22.64 -8.99
C ASN A 123 5.81 22.40 -9.90
N LYS A 124 5.24 21.19 -9.94
CA LYS A 124 4.05 20.84 -10.73
C LYS A 124 3.06 20.00 -9.91
N TRP A 125 3.04 20.12 -8.59
CA TRP A 125 2.22 19.30 -7.72
C TRP A 125 0.72 19.46 -8.00
N ASN A 126 0.25 20.68 -8.28
CA ASN A 126 -1.16 20.89 -8.65
C ASN A 126 -1.52 20.13 -9.94
N THR A 127 -0.60 20.07 -10.92
CA THR A 127 -0.78 19.25 -12.12
C THR A 127 -0.77 17.76 -11.78
N PHE A 128 0.11 17.31 -10.88
CA PHE A 128 0.17 15.92 -10.44
C PHE A 128 -1.14 15.48 -9.78
N PHE A 129 -1.74 16.31 -8.95
CA PHE A 129 -3.00 16.00 -8.28
C PHE A 129 -4.23 16.14 -9.18
N SER A 130 -4.10 16.72 -10.38
CA SER A 130 -5.18 16.85 -11.35
C SER A 130 -5.28 15.61 -12.23
N LEU A 131 -6.22 14.70 -11.91
CA LEU A 131 -6.46 13.49 -12.69
C LEU A 131 -7.68 13.63 -13.62
N LYS A 132 -7.67 12.84 -14.70
CA LYS A 132 -8.88 12.55 -15.48
C LYS A 132 -9.98 11.97 -14.61
N SER A 133 -11.21 11.86 -15.10
CA SER A 133 -12.30 11.23 -14.36
C SER A 133 -11.92 9.82 -13.85
N ASN A 134 -12.47 9.43 -12.72
CA ASN A 134 -12.20 8.12 -12.11
C ASN A 134 -12.48 6.95 -13.10
N SER A 135 -13.52 7.09 -13.94
CA SER A 135 -13.83 6.09 -14.98
C SER A 135 -12.68 5.96 -16.00
N ASN A 136 -12.13 7.08 -16.47
CA ASN A 136 -11.02 7.06 -17.43
C ASN A 136 -9.74 6.50 -16.81
N ILE A 137 -9.42 6.90 -15.57
CA ILE A 137 -8.28 6.35 -14.83
C ILE A 137 -8.41 4.83 -14.68
N ASN A 138 -9.59 4.31 -14.34
CA ASN A 138 -9.78 2.87 -14.21
C ASN A 138 -9.61 2.14 -15.55
N LYS A 139 -10.02 2.73 -16.68
CA LYS A 139 -9.73 2.16 -18.01
C LYS A 139 -8.24 2.12 -18.32
N GLU A 140 -7.50 3.15 -17.92
CA GLU A 140 -6.04 3.17 -18.06
C GLU A 140 -5.37 2.13 -17.16
N LEU A 141 -5.82 1.97 -15.90
CA LEU A 141 -5.30 0.97 -14.97
C LEU A 141 -5.47 -0.46 -15.47
N ILE A 142 -6.57 -0.78 -16.17
CA ILE A 142 -6.74 -2.10 -16.82
C ILE A 142 -5.62 -2.34 -17.84
N ARG A 143 -5.25 -1.33 -18.64
CA ARG A 143 -4.18 -1.43 -19.64
C ARG A 143 -2.81 -1.52 -18.98
N ILE A 144 -2.56 -0.71 -17.95
CA ILE A 144 -1.33 -0.74 -17.14
C ILE A 144 -1.16 -2.13 -16.49
N GLY A 145 -2.22 -2.70 -15.94
CA GLY A 145 -2.21 -4.04 -15.35
C GLY A 145 -1.77 -5.11 -16.36
N LYS A 146 -2.31 -5.06 -17.58
CA LYS A 146 -1.91 -5.97 -18.66
C LYS A 146 -0.43 -5.82 -19.01
N LEU A 147 0.07 -4.57 -19.10
CA LEU A 147 1.49 -4.30 -19.37
C LEU A 147 2.42 -4.81 -18.26
N ALA A 148 1.93 -4.81 -17.02
CA ALA A 148 2.66 -5.32 -15.85
C ALA A 148 2.46 -6.82 -15.60
N ASN A 149 1.80 -7.55 -16.50
CA ASN A 149 1.43 -8.97 -16.33
C ASN A 149 0.69 -9.24 -15.02
N ILE A 150 -0.32 -8.41 -14.72
CA ILE A 150 -1.21 -8.57 -13.56
C ILE A 150 -2.58 -9.01 -14.07
N ASP A 151 -2.95 -10.27 -13.84
CA ASP A 151 -4.18 -10.85 -14.38
C ASP A 151 -5.45 -10.41 -13.64
N LYS A 152 -5.31 -9.94 -12.39
CA LYS A 152 -6.47 -9.48 -11.62
C LYS A 152 -6.95 -8.10 -12.07
N HIS A 153 -8.27 -7.93 -12.10
CA HIS A 153 -8.87 -6.64 -12.33
C HIS A 153 -8.75 -5.77 -11.07
N PHE A 154 -8.10 -4.62 -11.18
CA PHE A 154 -8.00 -3.65 -10.10
C PHE A 154 -8.40 -2.25 -10.57
N SER A 155 -8.86 -1.44 -9.63
CA SER A 155 -9.31 -0.06 -9.84
C SER A 155 -8.46 0.91 -9.02
N PHE A 156 -8.66 2.21 -9.18
CA PHE A 156 -7.95 3.21 -8.37
C PHE A 156 -8.18 2.99 -6.86
N HIS A 157 -9.36 2.53 -6.46
CA HIS A 157 -9.66 2.23 -5.06
C HIS A 157 -8.84 1.05 -4.51
N THR A 158 -8.38 0.15 -5.37
CA THR A 158 -7.48 -0.95 -5.01
C THR A 158 -6.18 -0.45 -4.40
N ALA A 159 -5.70 0.74 -4.77
CA ALA A 159 -4.51 1.35 -4.17
C ALA A 159 -4.63 1.47 -2.64
N ARG A 160 -5.79 1.92 -2.16
CA ARG A 160 -6.04 2.06 -0.73
C ARG A 160 -6.14 0.72 0.00
N HIS A 161 -6.76 -0.29 -0.61
CA HIS A 161 -6.77 -1.65 -0.07
C HIS A 161 -5.35 -2.22 0.00
N THR A 162 -4.56 -2.00 -1.04
CA THR A 162 -3.15 -2.39 -1.11
C THR A 162 -2.34 -1.73 0.01
N ASN A 163 -2.49 -0.40 0.21
CA ASN A 163 -1.83 0.32 1.29
C ASN A 163 -2.12 -0.30 2.66
N ALA A 164 -3.41 -0.46 2.99
CA ALA A 164 -3.84 -1.01 4.26
C ALA A 164 -3.28 -2.42 4.51
N THR A 165 -3.43 -3.29 3.52
CA THR A 165 -2.97 -4.69 3.59
C THR A 165 -1.45 -4.76 3.75
N LEU A 166 -0.69 -3.99 2.97
CA LEU A 166 0.77 -3.98 3.04
C LEU A 166 1.30 -3.39 4.35
N LEU A 167 0.66 -2.35 4.91
CA LEU A 167 1.03 -1.79 6.22
C LEU A 167 0.82 -2.83 7.33
N ILE A 168 -0.32 -3.50 7.36
CA ILE A 168 -0.59 -4.58 8.32
C ILE A 168 0.39 -5.73 8.12
N TYR A 169 0.66 -6.13 6.89
CA TYR A 169 1.66 -7.14 6.57
C TYR A 169 3.06 -6.78 7.10
N LYS A 170 3.47 -5.51 6.97
CA LYS A 170 4.73 -4.99 7.50
C LYS A 170 4.72 -4.80 9.03
N GLY A 171 3.61 -5.02 9.70
CA GLY A 171 3.51 -5.00 11.16
C GLY A 171 3.01 -3.69 11.76
N ALA A 172 2.46 -2.80 10.95
CA ALA A 172 1.80 -1.63 11.49
C ALA A 172 0.59 -2.02 12.34
N ASN A 173 0.41 -1.33 13.46
CA ASN A 173 -0.75 -1.51 14.31
C ASN A 173 -2.02 -1.08 13.55
N ILE A 174 -3.10 -1.83 13.69
CA ILE A 174 -4.37 -1.58 13.01
C ILE A 174 -4.94 -0.19 13.33
N THR A 175 -4.75 0.31 14.55
CA THR A 175 -5.16 1.67 14.94
C THR A 175 -4.33 2.75 14.25
N THR A 176 -3.05 2.49 13.98
CA THR A 176 -2.20 3.37 13.19
C THR A 176 -2.67 3.39 11.74
N VAL A 177 -2.97 2.22 11.16
CA VAL A 177 -3.51 2.12 9.81
C VAL A 177 -4.86 2.83 9.70
N GLN A 178 -5.73 2.69 10.70
CA GLN A 178 -7.01 3.42 10.79
C GLN A 178 -6.81 4.94 10.69
N LYS A 179 -5.88 5.49 11.49
CA LYS A 179 -5.56 6.93 11.50
C LYS A 179 -4.99 7.40 10.16
N LEU A 180 -4.01 6.67 9.60
CA LEU A 180 -3.41 6.99 8.30
C LEU A 180 -4.45 7.00 7.18
N LEU A 181 -5.42 6.10 7.24
CA LEU A 181 -6.49 6.02 6.27
C LEU A 181 -7.64 7.02 6.54
N GLY A 182 -7.73 7.65 7.70
CA GLY A 182 -8.85 8.51 8.08
C GLY A 182 -10.19 7.76 8.13
N HIS A 183 -10.19 6.54 8.71
CA HIS A 183 -11.41 5.78 8.95
C HIS A 183 -12.08 6.21 10.26
N LYS A 184 -13.38 6.51 10.24
CA LYS A 184 -14.15 6.84 11.46
C LYS A 184 -14.19 5.67 12.43
N ASN A 185 -14.42 4.45 11.91
CA ASN A 185 -14.59 3.24 12.71
C ASN A 185 -13.46 2.26 12.44
N LEU A 186 -12.97 1.63 13.51
CA LEU A 186 -11.93 0.59 13.44
C LEU A 186 -12.38 -0.62 12.62
N THR A 187 -13.66 -0.98 12.69
CA THR A 187 -14.27 -2.07 11.93
C THR A 187 -13.99 -1.98 10.43
N THR A 188 -13.95 -0.75 9.87
CA THR A 188 -13.60 -0.52 8.47
C THR A 188 -12.15 -0.93 8.14
N THR A 189 -11.28 -0.96 9.15
CA THR A 189 -9.87 -1.35 8.99
C THR A 189 -9.64 -2.83 9.34
N GLN A 190 -10.47 -3.43 10.17
CA GLN A 190 -10.36 -4.82 10.61
C GLN A 190 -10.43 -5.83 9.47
N ILE A 191 -11.18 -5.51 8.40
CA ILE A 191 -11.25 -6.33 7.18
C ILE A 191 -9.89 -6.66 6.56
N TYR A 192 -8.88 -5.81 6.78
CA TYR A 192 -7.51 -6.04 6.29
C TYR A 192 -6.70 -6.94 7.23
N GLY A 193 -7.07 -7.03 8.51
CA GLY A 193 -6.41 -7.89 9.51
C GLY A 193 -6.74 -9.37 9.31
N GLU A 194 -7.94 -9.68 8.80
CA GLU A 194 -8.40 -11.05 8.58
C GLU A 194 -7.68 -11.76 7.42
N VAL A 195 -7.03 -11.00 6.56
CA VAL A 195 -6.41 -11.50 5.32
C VAL A 195 -5.12 -12.28 5.58
N MET A 196 -4.48 -12.18 6.76
CA MET A 196 -3.15 -12.75 6.96
C MET A 196 -2.98 -13.51 8.28
N GLY A 197 -3.07 -14.84 8.24
CA GLY A 197 -2.68 -15.71 9.37
C GLY A 197 -1.22 -15.55 9.84
N SER A 198 -0.34 -14.98 9.00
CA SER A 198 1.05 -14.65 9.35
C SER A 198 1.18 -13.53 10.41
N THR A 199 0.15 -12.70 10.58
CA THR A 199 0.12 -11.66 11.63
C THR A 199 0.09 -12.28 13.02
N ILE A 200 -0.63 -13.36 13.22
CA ILE A 200 -0.74 -14.05 14.51
C ILE A 200 0.63 -14.53 14.99
N VAL A 201 1.36 -15.23 14.13
CA VAL A 201 2.70 -15.76 14.46
C VAL A 201 3.68 -14.63 14.79
N ARG A 202 3.63 -13.54 14.03
CA ARG A 202 4.50 -12.38 14.25
C ARG A 202 4.17 -11.66 15.56
N ASP A 203 2.90 -11.46 15.85
CA ASP A 203 2.47 -10.73 17.05
C ASP A 203 2.77 -11.54 18.32
N LEU A 204 2.59 -12.86 18.28
CA LEU A 204 3.02 -13.75 19.35
C LEU A 204 4.53 -13.73 19.57
N LYS A 205 5.34 -13.69 18.49
CA LYS A 205 6.81 -13.55 18.59
C LYS A 205 7.24 -12.21 19.19
N LYS A 206 6.50 -11.12 18.94
CA LYS A 206 6.76 -9.81 19.58
C LYS A 206 6.47 -9.86 21.08
N CYS A 207 5.37 -10.50 21.49
CA CYS A 207 5.04 -10.68 22.91
C CYS A 207 6.09 -11.50 23.66
N GLN A 208 6.81 -12.40 22.98
CA GLN A 208 7.88 -13.20 23.60
C GLN A 208 9.19 -12.40 23.75
N LYS A 209 9.47 -11.44 22.87
CA LYS A 209 10.70 -10.60 22.92
C LYS A 209 10.60 -9.40 23.88
N GLY A 210 9.45 -9.05 24.34
CA GLY A 210 9.22 -7.92 25.25
C GLY A 210 9.27 -8.29 26.75
N LYS A 211 9.94 -9.39 27.12
CA LYS A 211 10.10 -9.86 28.50
C LYS A 211 11.56 -9.85 28.99
N ASP A 212 12.45 -9.10 28.30
CA ASP A 212 13.79 -8.83 28.78
C ASP A 212 13.94 -7.36 29.19
#